data_fcecf86294dd06c4ffb2d566a76a7c94
#
_entry.id   fcecf86294dd06c4ffb2d566a76a7c94
#
_cell.length_a   1.000
_cell.length_b   1.000
_cell.length_c   1.000
_cell.angle_alpha   90.00
_cell.angle_beta   90.00
_cell.angle_gamma   90.00
#
_symmetry.space_group_name_H-M   'P 1'
#
loop_
_entity.id
_entity.type
_entity.pdbx_description
1 polymer ?
#
loop_
_entity_poly.entity_id
_entity_poly.type
_entity_poly.pdbx_seq_one_letter_code
_entity_poly.pdbx_strand_id
1 'polypeptide(L)'
;RQHGLHLNWLLIGSIYGPGRNDSNILTYTIKALLRGEEPQYTKLEQLWDYIYIDDLIEALYLLGLHGRPDGVYPVGSGQARPLAEYIRQIQAKIAPDAPLGIGALPYKFGSKPDNSVLDITALREDTGFAPRVSFEEGIGRTIAYFREMERAQ
;
A
#
# COMPACT_ATOMS: atom_id res chain seq x y z
N ARG A 1 0.99 -17.91 28.61
CA ARG A 1 1.98 -19.02 28.51
C ARG A 1 1.47 -20.34 29.09
N GLN A 2 0.22 -20.47 29.50
CA GLN A 2 -0.32 -21.70 30.08
C GLN A 2 -0.39 -22.90 29.10
N HIS A 3 -0.26 -22.67 27.79
CA HIS A 3 -0.43 -23.72 26.78
C HIS A 3 0.77 -23.88 25.81
N GLY A 4 1.93 -23.30 26.12
CA GLY A 4 3.11 -23.38 25.24
C GLY A 4 2.94 -22.70 23.87
N LEU A 5 1.93 -21.84 23.70
CA LEU A 5 1.71 -21.08 22.48
C LEU A 5 2.63 -19.85 22.43
N HIS A 6 3.22 -19.63 21.27
CA HIS A 6 3.93 -18.40 20.94
C HIS A 6 3.07 -17.52 20.05
N LEU A 7 3.05 -16.22 20.34
CA LEU A 7 2.24 -15.25 19.63
C LEU A 7 3.15 -14.19 19.00
N ASN A 8 3.02 -13.98 17.69
CA ASN A 8 3.63 -12.85 17.01
C ASN A 8 2.59 -11.77 16.74
N TRP A 9 2.89 -10.53 17.12
CA TRP A 9 2.07 -9.36 16.84
C TRP A 9 2.56 -8.70 15.56
N LEU A 10 1.67 -8.53 14.58
CA LEU A 10 1.98 -7.92 13.31
C LEU A 10 1.31 -6.55 13.18
N LEU A 11 2.11 -5.53 12.93
CA LEU A 11 1.65 -4.18 12.61
C LEU A 11 1.69 -4.03 11.09
N ILE A 12 0.61 -4.45 10.43
CA ILE A 12 0.54 -4.49 8.97
C ILE A 12 0.25 -3.08 8.44
N GLY A 13 1.09 -2.62 7.52
CA GLY A 13 0.93 -1.34 6.82
C GLY A 13 -0.18 -1.34 5.78
N SER A 14 -0.09 -0.40 4.85
CA SER A 14 -1.09 -0.27 3.79
C SER A 14 -0.86 -1.31 2.70
N ILE A 15 -1.79 -2.24 2.58
CA ILE A 15 -1.77 -3.31 1.59
C ILE A 15 -2.43 -2.81 0.30
N TYR A 16 -1.90 -3.21 -0.85
CA TYR A 16 -2.56 -3.00 -2.14
C TYR A 16 -2.41 -4.23 -3.04
N GLY A 17 -3.25 -4.32 -4.06
CA GLY A 17 -3.27 -5.44 -5.01
C GLY A 17 -4.63 -5.61 -5.68
N PRO A 18 -4.77 -6.58 -6.60
CA PRO A 18 -6.04 -6.96 -7.21
C PRO A 18 -7.10 -7.35 -6.17
N GLY A 19 -8.36 -7.09 -6.47
CA GLY A 19 -9.49 -7.51 -5.63
C GLY A 19 -9.83 -6.59 -4.46
N ARG A 20 -8.98 -5.63 -4.11
CA ARG A 20 -9.29 -4.66 -3.07
C ARG A 20 -10.31 -3.63 -3.57
N ASN A 21 -11.53 -3.77 -3.14
CA ASN A 21 -12.66 -2.93 -3.62
C ASN A 21 -13.10 -1.84 -2.64
N ASP A 22 -12.31 -1.59 -1.59
CA ASP A 22 -12.56 -0.50 -0.66
C ASP A 22 -12.19 0.87 -1.27
N SER A 23 -12.66 1.93 -0.64
CA SER A 23 -12.44 3.32 -1.05
C SER A 23 -11.06 3.86 -0.64
N ASN A 24 -9.99 3.03 -0.67
CA ASN A 24 -8.65 3.54 -0.43
C ASN A 24 -8.20 4.45 -1.58
N ILE A 25 -7.21 5.29 -1.30
CA ILE A 25 -6.77 6.32 -2.23
C ILE A 25 -6.24 5.77 -3.56
N LEU A 26 -5.56 4.60 -3.57
CA LEU A 26 -5.06 3.99 -4.81
C LEU A 26 -6.21 3.49 -5.68
N THR A 27 -7.16 2.75 -5.09
CA THR A 27 -8.37 2.27 -5.78
C THR A 27 -9.23 3.43 -6.27
N TYR A 28 -9.40 4.48 -5.45
CA TYR A 28 -10.10 5.70 -5.83
C TYR A 28 -9.45 6.34 -7.06
N THR A 29 -8.11 6.52 -7.04
CA THR A 29 -7.36 7.10 -8.16
C THR A 29 -7.51 6.26 -9.43
N ILE A 30 -7.35 4.94 -9.34
CA ILE A 30 -7.47 4.04 -10.49
C ILE A 30 -8.86 4.17 -11.12
N LYS A 31 -9.91 4.05 -10.31
CA LYS A 31 -11.30 4.11 -10.82
C LYS A 31 -11.63 5.47 -11.43
N ALA A 32 -11.25 6.57 -10.78
CA ALA A 32 -11.49 7.91 -11.30
C ALA A 32 -10.80 8.11 -12.67
N LEU A 33 -9.50 7.78 -12.77
CA LEU A 33 -8.76 7.94 -14.02
C LEU A 33 -9.24 7.01 -15.14
N LEU A 34 -9.68 5.79 -14.84
CA LEU A 34 -10.26 4.88 -15.83
C LEU A 34 -11.58 5.42 -16.40
N ARG A 35 -12.34 6.19 -15.62
CA ARG A 35 -13.59 6.84 -16.04
C ARG A 35 -13.39 8.22 -16.68
N GLY A 36 -12.15 8.69 -16.78
CA GLY A 36 -11.87 10.03 -17.26
C GLY A 36 -12.25 11.15 -16.28
N GLU A 37 -12.43 10.82 -15.00
CA GLU A 37 -12.74 11.78 -13.94
C GLU A 37 -11.45 12.38 -13.37
N GLU A 38 -11.50 13.64 -12.93
CA GLU A 38 -10.39 14.28 -12.21
C GLU A 38 -10.48 13.96 -10.72
N PRO A 39 -9.58 13.11 -10.17
CA PRO A 39 -9.60 12.80 -8.75
C PRO A 39 -9.08 13.97 -7.91
N GLN A 40 -9.74 14.25 -6.78
CA GLN A 40 -9.45 15.38 -5.91
C GLN A 40 -8.77 14.92 -4.63
N TYR A 41 -7.73 15.63 -4.18
CA TYR A 41 -6.89 15.23 -3.04
C TYR A 41 -6.54 16.42 -2.15
N THR A 42 -6.09 16.11 -0.93
CA THR A 42 -5.27 17.02 -0.14
C THR A 42 -3.88 17.17 -0.79
N LYS A 43 -2.94 17.84 -0.13
CA LYS A 43 -1.59 18.05 -0.70
C LYS A 43 -0.76 16.77 -0.88
N LEU A 44 -1.13 15.65 -0.25
CA LEU A 44 -0.47 14.34 -0.34
C LEU A 44 1.03 14.36 0.01
N GLU A 45 1.43 15.22 0.94
CA GLU A 45 2.84 15.42 1.33
C GLU A 45 3.36 14.37 2.33
N GLN A 46 2.45 13.64 3.00
CA GLN A 46 2.81 12.63 4.00
C GLN A 46 3.56 11.46 3.36
N LEU A 47 4.54 10.93 4.11
CA LEU A 47 5.22 9.70 3.74
C LEU A 47 4.29 8.51 3.97
N TRP A 48 4.28 7.58 3.03
CA TRP A 48 3.45 6.39 3.09
C TRP A 48 4.19 5.16 2.61
N ASP A 49 3.96 4.02 3.26
CA ASP A 49 4.53 2.73 2.88
C ASP A 49 3.40 1.82 2.40
N TYR A 50 3.53 1.31 1.17
CA TYR A 50 2.61 0.34 0.59
C TYR A 50 3.30 -0.99 0.36
N ILE A 51 2.68 -2.09 0.81
CA ILE A 51 3.14 -3.45 0.53
C ILE A 51 2.18 -4.16 -0.43
N TYR A 52 2.72 -4.82 -1.46
CA TYR A 52 1.92 -5.63 -2.37
C TYR A 52 1.44 -6.90 -1.67
N ILE A 53 0.24 -7.36 -2.03
CA ILE A 53 -0.42 -8.48 -1.34
C ILE A 53 0.43 -9.76 -1.32
N ASP A 54 1.13 -10.10 -2.42
CA ASP A 54 1.95 -11.31 -2.48
C ASP A 54 3.14 -11.23 -1.51
N ASP A 55 3.79 -10.06 -1.40
CA ASP A 55 4.87 -9.84 -0.44
C ASP A 55 4.37 -9.91 1.01
N LEU A 56 3.16 -9.41 1.28
CA LEU A 56 2.54 -9.58 2.59
C LEU A 56 2.35 -11.06 2.93
N ILE A 57 1.80 -11.84 1.99
CA ILE A 57 1.59 -13.28 2.20
C ILE A 57 2.92 -13.98 2.48
N GLU A 58 3.97 -13.65 1.74
CA GLU A 58 5.31 -14.19 1.99
C GLU A 58 5.84 -13.80 3.37
N ALA A 59 5.70 -12.54 3.77
CA ALA A 59 6.10 -12.09 5.11
C ALA A 59 5.38 -12.86 6.21
N LEU A 60 4.07 -13.07 6.08
CA LEU A 60 3.28 -13.86 7.03
C LEU A 60 3.76 -15.32 7.11
N TYR A 61 4.02 -15.93 5.97
CA TYR A 61 4.53 -17.30 5.89
C TYR A 61 5.89 -17.44 6.57
N LEU A 62 6.83 -16.55 6.26
CA LEU A 62 8.17 -16.55 6.85
C LEU A 62 8.14 -16.28 8.37
N LEU A 63 7.28 -15.39 8.83
CA LEU A 63 7.07 -15.14 10.27
C LEU A 63 6.53 -16.38 10.99
N GLY A 64 5.65 -17.13 10.34
CA GLY A 64 5.15 -18.40 10.88
C GLY A 64 6.25 -19.46 11.04
N LEU A 65 7.27 -19.44 10.19
CA LEU A 65 8.39 -20.38 10.23
C LEU A 65 9.56 -19.94 11.11
N HIS A 66 9.89 -18.63 11.10
CA HIS A 66 11.14 -18.11 11.62
C HIS A 66 10.98 -16.96 12.62
N GLY A 67 9.76 -16.46 12.83
CA GLY A 67 9.52 -15.38 13.78
C GLY A 67 9.94 -15.77 15.21
N ARG A 68 10.54 -14.80 15.92
CA ARG A 68 10.90 -15.02 17.33
C ARG A 68 9.64 -15.18 18.18
N PRO A 69 9.63 -16.10 19.16
CA PRO A 69 8.50 -16.21 20.07
C PRO A 69 8.15 -14.89 20.75
N ASP A 70 6.87 -14.56 20.75
CA ASP A 70 6.33 -13.32 21.33
C ASP A 70 6.89 -12.01 20.68
N GLY A 71 7.30 -12.09 19.40
CA GLY A 71 7.83 -10.98 18.63
C GLY A 71 6.76 -9.96 18.19
N VAL A 72 7.20 -8.71 17.96
CA VAL A 72 6.38 -7.64 17.36
C VAL A 72 7.02 -7.22 16.06
N TYR A 73 6.27 -7.33 14.96
CA TYR A 73 6.79 -7.10 13.61
C TYR A 73 5.95 -6.07 12.85
N PRO A 74 6.49 -4.87 12.58
CA PRO A 74 5.96 -4.03 11.50
C PRO A 74 6.16 -4.74 10.16
N VAL A 75 5.10 -4.79 9.35
CA VAL A 75 5.09 -5.44 8.04
C VAL A 75 4.72 -4.43 6.97
N GLY A 76 5.68 -4.09 6.12
CA GLY A 76 5.57 -3.12 5.04
C GLY A 76 6.62 -3.39 3.97
N SER A 77 6.74 -2.49 2.99
CA SER A 77 7.82 -2.56 2.02
C SER A 77 9.16 -2.04 2.57
N GLY A 78 9.13 -1.22 3.61
CA GLY A 78 10.27 -0.49 4.13
C GLY A 78 10.75 0.62 3.19
N GLN A 79 9.92 1.04 2.23
CA GLN A 79 10.24 2.07 1.22
C GLN A 79 9.17 3.17 1.21
N ALA A 80 9.02 3.86 2.33
CA ALA A 80 8.07 4.95 2.43
C ALA A 80 8.47 6.12 1.49
N ARG A 81 7.47 6.65 0.77
CA ARG A 81 7.63 7.79 -0.16
C ARG A 81 6.49 8.78 0.03
N PRO A 82 6.62 10.04 -0.45
CA PRO A 82 5.50 10.97 -0.50
C PRO A 82 4.29 10.36 -1.22
N LEU A 83 3.11 10.45 -0.60
CA LEU A 83 1.90 9.83 -1.15
C LEU A 83 1.58 10.33 -2.57
N ALA A 84 1.93 11.58 -2.88
CA ALA A 84 1.79 12.15 -4.22
C ALA A 84 2.57 11.38 -5.29
N GLU A 85 3.71 10.75 -4.96
CA GLU A 85 4.49 9.98 -5.93
C GLU A 85 3.77 8.73 -6.39
N TYR A 86 3.11 8.03 -5.46
CA TYR A 86 2.29 6.86 -5.80
C TYR A 86 1.14 7.25 -6.74
N ILE A 87 0.48 8.37 -6.46
CA ILE A 87 -0.64 8.85 -7.27
C ILE A 87 -0.20 9.24 -8.69
N ARG A 88 0.96 9.92 -8.82
CA ARG A 88 1.53 10.26 -10.14
C ARG A 88 1.95 9.02 -10.94
N GLN A 89 2.42 7.96 -10.28
CA GLN A 89 2.74 6.69 -10.97
C GLN A 89 1.47 6.01 -11.51
N ILE A 90 0.36 6.08 -10.80
CA ILE A 90 -0.93 5.59 -11.30
C ILE A 90 -1.39 6.41 -12.51
N GLN A 91 -1.34 7.74 -12.39
CA GLN A 91 -1.68 8.64 -13.49
C GLN A 91 -0.86 8.33 -14.74
N ALA A 92 0.47 8.22 -14.62
CA ALA A 92 1.36 7.93 -15.75
C ALA A 92 1.02 6.62 -16.48
N LYS A 93 0.47 5.61 -15.77
CA LYS A 93 0.09 4.31 -16.35
C LYS A 93 -1.32 4.28 -16.95
N ILE A 94 -2.21 5.16 -16.53
CA ILE A 94 -3.62 5.15 -16.98
C ILE A 94 -3.88 6.26 -17.97
N ALA A 95 -3.58 7.50 -17.62
CA ALA A 95 -3.87 8.72 -18.35
C ALA A 95 -2.82 9.79 -18.00
N PRO A 96 -1.63 9.78 -18.65
CA PRO A 96 -0.51 10.67 -18.28
C PRO A 96 -0.84 12.16 -18.29
N ASP A 97 -1.74 12.58 -19.18
CA ASP A 97 -2.12 13.97 -19.35
C ASP A 97 -3.38 14.38 -18.55
N ALA A 98 -4.01 13.44 -17.83
CA ALA A 98 -5.19 13.73 -17.04
C ALA A 98 -4.85 14.65 -15.87
N PRO A 99 -5.68 15.64 -15.53
CA PRO A 99 -5.44 16.48 -14.36
C PRO A 99 -5.56 15.67 -13.07
N LEU A 100 -4.77 16.09 -12.07
CA LEU A 100 -4.85 15.60 -10.69
C LEU A 100 -5.14 16.80 -9.78
N GLY A 101 -6.25 16.81 -9.11
CA GLY A 101 -6.63 17.84 -8.13
C GLY A 101 -5.85 17.73 -6.82
N ILE A 102 -4.51 17.65 -6.88
CA ILE A 102 -3.65 17.62 -5.68
C ILE A 102 -3.66 18.99 -5.02
N GLY A 103 -4.08 19.03 -3.75
CA GLY A 103 -4.24 20.27 -2.98
C GLY A 103 -5.61 20.93 -3.13
N ALA A 104 -6.52 20.38 -3.93
CA ALA A 104 -7.88 20.90 -4.10
C ALA A 104 -8.73 20.75 -2.82
N LEU A 105 -8.44 19.74 -2.00
CA LEU A 105 -9.15 19.51 -0.74
C LEU A 105 -8.30 19.98 0.46
N PRO A 106 -8.91 20.64 1.45
CA PRO A 106 -8.22 20.92 2.70
C PRO A 106 -8.00 19.64 3.51
N TYR A 107 -7.00 19.64 4.38
CA TYR A 107 -6.90 18.60 5.41
C TYR A 107 -8.09 18.71 6.38
N LYS A 108 -8.68 17.58 6.75
CA LYS A 108 -9.69 17.54 7.79
C LYS A 108 -9.13 18.11 9.10
N PHE A 109 -9.91 18.94 9.78
CA PHE A 109 -9.52 19.58 11.04
C PHE A 109 -8.28 20.48 10.98
N GLY A 110 -7.86 20.93 9.79
CA GLY A 110 -6.73 21.83 9.63
C GLY A 110 -5.35 21.25 9.92
N SER A 111 -5.25 19.94 10.21
CA SER A 111 -4.00 19.25 10.51
C SER A 111 -3.55 18.37 9.34
N LYS A 112 -2.22 18.34 9.13
CA LYS A 112 -1.59 17.40 8.18
C LYS A 112 -1.69 15.97 8.75
N PRO A 113 -2.05 14.97 7.93
CA PRO A 113 -2.03 13.58 8.36
C PRO A 113 -0.63 13.12 8.79
N ASP A 114 -0.56 12.21 9.75
CA ASP A 114 0.68 11.58 10.14
C ASP A 114 1.28 10.72 9.02
N ASN A 115 2.60 10.55 9.07
CA ASN A 115 3.30 9.64 8.19
C ASN A 115 3.01 8.19 8.58
N SER A 116 2.95 7.30 7.58
CA SER A 116 2.93 5.85 7.77
C SER A 116 4.26 5.28 7.27
N VAL A 117 5.25 5.25 8.16
CA VAL A 117 6.58 4.70 7.89
C VAL A 117 6.81 3.51 8.80
N LEU A 118 7.15 2.37 8.22
CA LEU A 118 7.34 1.12 8.93
C LEU A 118 8.82 0.72 8.92
N ASP A 119 9.37 0.50 10.11
CA ASP A 119 10.69 -0.11 10.26
C ASP A 119 10.56 -1.63 10.25
N ILE A 120 10.96 -2.26 9.15
CA ILE A 120 10.89 -3.71 8.95
C ILE A 120 12.21 -4.43 9.26
N THR A 121 13.14 -3.78 9.97
CA THR A 121 14.46 -4.35 10.27
C THR A 121 14.35 -5.69 10.99
N ALA A 122 13.56 -5.78 12.07
CA ALA A 122 13.34 -7.03 12.80
C ALA A 122 12.75 -8.14 11.93
N LEU A 123 11.81 -7.80 11.03
CA LEU A 123 11.25 -8.75 10.08
C LEU A 123 12.34 -9.30 9.15
N ARG A 124 13.20 -8.45 8.61
CA ARG A 124 14.30 -8.85 7.73
C ARG A 124 15.34 -9.72 8.44
N GLU A 125 15.77 -9.30 9.62
CA GLU A 125 16.81 -9.99 10.38
C GLU A 125 16.38 -11.40 10.83
N ASP A 126 15.14 -11.52 11.31
CA ASP A 126 14.65 -12.79 11.86
C ASP A 126 14.23 -13.79 10.77
N THR A 127 13.73 -13.29 9.62
CA THR A 127 13.09 -14.14 8.62
C THR A 127 13.77 -14.14 7.25
N GLY A 128 14.71 -13.23 7.01
CA GLY A 128 15.29 -13.03 5.68
C GLY A 128 14.30 -12.40 4.67
N PHE A 129 13.15 -11.89 5.13
CA PHE A 129 12.16 -11.28 4.25
C PHE A 129 12.74 -10.09 3.47
N ALA A 130 12.44 -10.05 2.19
CA ALA A 130 12.69 -8.89 1.33
C ALA A 130 11.53 -8.74 0.35
N PRO A 131 10.90 -7.56 0.26
CA PRO A 131 9.85 -7.30 -0.75
C PRO A 131 10.40 -7.56 -2.16
N ARG A 132 9.65 -8.28 -2.99
CA ARG A 132 10.05 -8.65 -4.36
C ARG A 132 9.29 -7.90 -5.42
N VAL A 133 8.06 -7.47 -5.12
CA VAL A 133 7.21 -6.77 -6.06
C VAL A 133 7.38 -5.27 -5.89
N SER A 134 7.97 -4.61 -6.90
CA SER A 134 8.06 -3.15 -6.90
C SER A 134 6.66 -2.51 -6.95
N PHE A 135 6.53 -1.27 -6.47
CA PHE A 135 5.24 -0.58 -6.58
C PHE A 135 4.82 -0.42 -8.05
N GLU A 136 5.77 -0.18 -8.94
CA GLU A 136 5.50 -0.05 -10.37
C GLU A 136 4.87 -1.32 -10.96
N GLU A 137 5.40 -2.49 -10.62
CA GLU A 137 4.90 -3.77 -11.07
C GLU A 137 3.54 -4.09 -10.44
N GLY A 138 3.44 -4.01 -9.11
CA GLY A 138 2.22 -4.33 -8.37
C GLY A 138 1.06 -3.42 -8.74
N ILE A 139 1.30 -2.11 -8.97
CA ILE A 139 0.24 -1.19 -9.40
C ILE A 139 -0.20 -1.47 -10.83
N GLY A 140 0.72 -1.91 -11.70
CA GLY A 140 0.38 -2.35 -13.05
C GLY A 140 -0.58 -3.54 -13.04
N ARG A 141 -0.31 -4.56 -12.23
CA ARG A 141 -1.19 -5.73 -12.02
C ARG A 141 -2.56 -5.31 -11.45
N THR A 142 -2.56 -4.37 -10.51
CA THR A 142 -3.79 -3.84 -9.88
C THR A 142 -4.64 -3.07 -10.90
N ILE A 143 -4.04 -2.22 -11.72
CA ILE A 143 -4.73 -1.47 -12.78
C ILE A 143 -5.33 -2.42 -13.82
N ALA A 144 -4.59 -3.46 -14.24
CA ALA A 144 -5.08 -4.47 -15.18
C ALA A 144 -6.37 -5.14 -14.66
N TYR A 145 -6.38 -5.54 -13.39
CA TYR A 145 -7.56 -6.10 -12.74
C TYR A 145 -8.78 -5.16 -12.79
N PHE A 146 -8.61 -3.87 -12.45
CA PHE A 146 -9.73 -2.92 -12.49
C PHE A 146 -10.21 -2.63 -13.91
N ARG A 147 -9.32 -2.60 -14.91
CA ARG A 147 -9.71 -2.49 -16.33
C ARG A 147 -10.58 -3.64 -16.80
N GLU A 148 -10.26 -4.87 -16.38
CA GLU A 148 -11.09 -6.05 -16.71
C GLU A 148 -12.46 -5.99 -16.05
N MET A 149 -12.49 -5.59 -14.78
CA MET A 149 -13.75 -5.44 -14.04
C MET A 149 -14.68 -4.38 -14.63
N GLU A 150 -14.15 -3.25 -15.10
CA GLU A 150 -14.97 -2.21 -15.75
C GLU A 150 -15.47 -2.61 -17.15
N ARG A 151 -14.74 -3.48 -17.85
CA ARG A 151 -15.19 -4.04 -19.14
C ARG A 151 -16.29 -5.10 -19.00
N ALA A 152 -16.40 -5.70 -17.83
CA ALA A 152 -17.38 -6.76 -17.55
C ALA A 152 -18.73 -6.24 -17.02
N GLN A 153 -18.84 -4.93 -16.80
CA GLN A 153 -20.07 -4.23 -16.38
C GLN A 153 -20.76 -3.57 -17.58
#